data_3928e7b44c38b01392139d9334393b33
#
_entry.id   3928e7b44c38b01392139d9334393b33
#
_cell.length_a   1.000
_cell.length_b   1.000
_cell.length_c   1.000
_cell.angle_alpha   90.00
_cell.angle_beta   90.00
_cell.angle_gamma   90.00
#
_symmetry.space_group_name_H-M   'P 1'
#
loop_
_entity.id
_entity.type
_entity.pdbx_description
1 polymer ?
#
loop_
_entity_poly.entity_id
_entity_poly.type
_entity_poly.pdbx_seq_one_letter_code
_entity_poly.pdbx_strand_id
1 'polypeptide(L)'
;MPAQLAAKLARLSGSSIYPAVQNILLACRALGLGATLTTVCSLREEELKPILHLPEDISTYALLPIGYPQGKFGPVRRMAVEEVTYVDRWGTSLVRPASAK
;
A
#
# COMPACT_ATOMS: atom_id res chain seq x y z
N MET A 1 22.66 0.79 17.77
CA MET A 1 21.62 -0.19 17.35
C MET A 1 22.22 -1.16 16.35
N PRO A 2 22.06 -2.47 16.54
CA PRO A 2 22.54 -3.43 15.57
C PRO A 2 21.93 -3.23 14.19
N ALA A 3 22.73 -3.40 13.14
CA ALA A 3 22.27 -3.16 11.76
C ALA A 3 21.04 -4.00 11.37
N GLN A 4 20.97 -5.25 11.83
CA GLN A 4 19.81 -6.12 11.57
C GLN A 4 18.52 -5.60 12.22
N LEU A 5 18.63 -5.06 13.44
CA LEU A 5 17.47 -4.47 14.12
C LEU A 5 17.02 -3.19 13.40
N ALA A 6 17.96 -2.34 13.01
CA ALA A 6 17.65 -1.14 12.24
C ALA A 6 16.93 -1.47 10.94
N ALA A 7 17.39 -2.48 10.20
CA ALA A 7 16.74 -2.92 8.97
C ALA A 7 15.32 -3.46 9.20
N LYS A 8 15.10 -4.20 10.29
CA LYS A 8 13.77 -4.69 10.67
C LYS A 8 12.84 -3.53 11.02
N LEU A 9 13.31 -2.58 11.80
CA LEU A 9 12.51 -1.41 12.19
C LEU A 9 12.16 -0.55 10.96
N ALA A 10 13.10 -0.39 10.04
CA ALA A 10 12.84 0.34 8.80
C ALA A 10 11.72 -0.29 7.97
N ARG A 11 11.64 -1.62 7.95
CA ARG A 11 10.56 -2.34 7.25
C ARG A 11 9.19 -2.15 7.91
N LEU A 12 9.16 -1.87 9.20
CA LEU A 12 7.92 -1.68 9.94
C LEU A 12 7.42 -0.23 9.93
N SER A 13 8.27 0.73 9.56
CA SER A 13 7.97 2.16 9.71
C SER A 13 6.75 2.62 8.92
N GLY A 14 6.43 1.99 7.79
CA GLY A 14 5.26 2.31 6.99
C GLY A 14 3.96 1.65 7.45
N SER A 15 4.00 0.77 8.45
CA SER A 15 2.86 -0.09 8.79
C SER A 15 1.64 0.67 9.31
N SER A 16 1.83 1.85 9.92
CA SER A 16 0.73 2.70 10.37
C SER A 16 0.26 3.70 9.32
N ILE A 17 1.12 4.03 8.37
CA ILE A 17 0.82 5.01 7.32
C ILE A 17 0.01 4.38 6.19
N TYR A 18 0.39 3.21 5.72
CA TYR A 18 -0.27 2.60 4.56
C TYR A 18 -1.73 2.21 4.78
N PRO A 19 -2.18 1.79 5.97
CA PRO A 19 -3.62 1.66 6.22
C PRO A 19 -4.39 2.97 6.05
N ALA A 20 -3.82 4.10 6.49
CA ALA A 20 -4.43 5.42 6.27
C ALA A 20 -4.47 5.78 4.78
N VAL A 21 -3.41 5.47 4.03
CA VAL A 21 -3.36 5.67 2.58
C VAL A 21 -4.46 4.87 1.89
N GLN A 22 -4.64 3.61 2.27
CA GLN A 22 -5.69 2.77 1.70
C GLN A 22 -7.09 3.37 1.96
N ASN A 23 -7.32 3.91 3.14
CA ASN A 23 -8.59 4.58 3.46
C ASN A 23 -8.81 5.83 2.59
N ILE A 24 -7.76 6.58 2.30
CA ILE A 24 -7.83 7.73 1.38
C ILE A 24 -8.22 7.25 -0.02
N LEU A 25 -7.60 6.18 -0.52
CA LEU A 25 -7.91 5.64 -1.85
C LEU A 25 -9.36 5.18 -1.94
N LEU A 26 -9.87 4.51 -0.91
CA LEU A 26 -11.27 4.09 -0.84
C LEU A 26 -12.23 5.28 -0.79
N ALA A 27 -11.89 6.30 -0.01
CA ALA A 27 -12.69 7.53 0.05
C ALA A 27 -12.73 8.24 -1.30
N CYS A 28 -11.61 8.32 -2.01
CA CYS A 28 -11.57 8.88 -3.36
C CYS A 28 -12.52 8.11 -4.30
N ARG A 29 -12.48 6.79 -4.26
CA ARG A 29 -13.37 5.97 -5.08
C ARG A 29 -14.85 6.25 -4.76
N ALA A 30 -15.20 6.37 -3.49
CA ALA A 30 -16.57 6.66 -3.06
C ALA A 30 -17.04 8.05 -3.54
N LEU A 31 -16.12 8.99 -3.66
CA LEU A 31 -16.43 10.35 -4.12
C LEU A 31 -16.33 10.53 -5.65
N GLY A 32 -16.06 9.47 -6.39
CA GLY A 32 -15.89 9.53 -7.84
C GLY A 32 -14.55 10.08 -8.31
N LEU A 33 -13.56 10.13 -7.44
CA LEU A 33 -12.21 10.58 -7.76
C LEU A 33 -11.32 9.41 -8.15
N GLY A 34 -10.39 9.66 -9.06
CA GLY A 34 -9.31 8.75 -9.38
C GLY A 34 -8.10 9.05 -8.51
N ALA A 35 -7.47 8.02 -7.97
CA ALA A 35 -6.28 8.16 -7.15
C ALA A 35 -5.40 6.94 -7.32
N THR A 36 -4.11 7.13 -7.10
CA THR A 36 -3.15 6.03 -7.09
C THR A 36 -2.10 6.28 -6.02
N LEU A 37 -1.41 5.23 -5.62
CA LEU A 37 -0.30 5.30 -4.68
C LEU A 37 1.00 5.13 -5.45
N THR A 38 1.94 6.05 -5.24
CA THR A 38 3.32 5.86 -5.66
C THR A 38 4.26 6.13 -4.50
N THR A 39 5.34 5.37 -4.44
CA THR A 39 6.40 5.51 -3.43
C THR A 39 7.73 5.95 -4.05
N VAL A 40 7.75 6.19 -5.35
CA VAL A 40 8.99 6.52 -6.09
C VAL A 40 9.65 7.80 -5.55
N CYS A 41 8.86 8.78 -5.13
CA CYS A 41 9.39 10.01 -4.55
C CYS A 41 10.23 9.78 -3.29
N SER A 42 9.97 8.70 -2.55
CA SER A 42 10.74 8.35 -1.35
C SER A 42 12.20 8.02 -1.66
N LEU A 43 12.51 7.61 -2.89
CA LEU A 43 13.88 7.36 -3.32
C LEU A 43 14.69 8.65 -3.46
N ARG A 44 14.02 9.79 -3.57
CA ARG A 44 14.64 11.10 -3.73
C ARG A 44 14.16 12.07 -2.64
N GLU A 45 14.01 11.56 -1.43
CA GLU A 45 13.49 12.32 -0.29
C GLU A 45 14.34 13.54 0.03
N GLU A 46 15.67 13.44 -0.12
CA GLU A 46 16.59 14.55 0.11
C GLU A 46 16.31 15.75 -0.79
N GLU A 47 15.84 15.51 -2.00
CA GLU A 47 15.46 16.58 -2.94
C GLU A 47 14.04 17.08 -2.67
N LEU A 48 13.16 16.21 -2.18
CA LEU A 48 11.77 16.53 -1.92
C LEU A 48 11.58 17.39 -0.67
N LYS A 49 12.33 17.14 0.37
CA LYS A 49 12.21 17.87 1.64
C LYS A 49 12.33 19.39 1.49
N PRO A 50 13.34 19.94 0.79
CA PRO A 50 13.42 21.38 0.59
C PRO A 50 12.22 21.95 -0.20
N ILE A 51 11.72 21.22 -1.18
CA ILE A 51 10.59 21.66 -2.00
C ILE A 51 9.32 21.81 -1.16
N LEU A 52 9.11 20.88 -0.24
CA LEU A 52 7.92 20.85 0.63
C LEU A 52 8.16 21.51 1.99
N HIS A 53 9.34 22.03 2.23
CA HIS A 53 9.74 22.62 3.51
C HIS A 53 9.55 21.66 4.68
N LEU A 54 9.91 20.38 4.47
CA LEU A 54 9.81 19.36 5.50
C LEU A 54 10.99 19.43 6.47
N PRO A 55 10.72 19.24 7.78
CA PRO A 55 11.80 19.07 8.76
C PRO A 55 12.62 17.81 8.48
N GLU A 56 13.85 17.76 8.98
CA GLU A 56 14.77 16.64 8.81
C GLU A 56 14.24 15.32 9.41
N ASP A 57 13.46 15.42 10.49
CA ASP A 57 12.92 14.26 11.20
C ASP A 57 11.60 13.72 10.61
N ILE A 58 11.12 14.33 9.53
CA ILE A 58 9.91 13.87 8.84
C ILE A 58 10.28 13.07 7.61
N SER A 59 9.76 11.86 7.51
CA SER A 59 9.93 10.98 6.36
C SER A 59 8.68 10.96 5.50
N THR A 60 8.88 10.79 4.19
CA THR A 60 7.77 10.61 3.24
C THR A 60 7.55 9.13 2.96
N TYR A 61 6.31 8.72 2.82
CA TYR A 61 5.95 7.31 2.59
C TYR A 61 5.14 7.11 1.32
N ALA A 62 4.36 8.10 0.92
CA ALA A 62 3.45 7.94 -0.20
C ALA A 62 3.18 9.28 -0.86
N LEU A 63 3.06 9.24 -2.18
CA LEU A 63 2.53 10.33 -2.97
C LEU A 63 1.25 9.83 -3.63
N LEU A 64 0.17 10.58 -3.50
CA LEU A 64 -1.12 10.22 -4.06
C LEU A 64 -1.57 11.28 -5.07
N PRO A 65 -1.35 11.08 -6.37
CA PRO A 65 -2.04 11.86 -7.38
C PRO A 65 -3.55 11.61 -7.28
N ILE A 66 -4.32 12.67 -7.14
CA ILE A 66 -5.78 12.61 -7.00
C ILE A 66 -6.41 13.58 -7.99
N GLY A 67 -7.42 13.13 -8.72
CA GLY A 67 -8.11 13.97 -9.69
C GLY A 67 -9.36 13.31 -10.25
N TYR A 68 -10.03 14.00 -11.13
CA TYR A 68 -11.19 13.44 -11.82
C TYR A 68 -10.71 12.47 -12.91
N PRO A 69 -11.20 11.22 -12.94
CA PRO A 69 -10.79 10.26 -13.96
C PRO A 69 -11.39 10.61 -15.32
N GLN A 70 -10.65 10.31 -16.39
CA GLN A 70 -11.16 10.53 -17.76
C GLN A 70 -12.16 9.46 -18.20
N GLY A 71 -12.15 8.31 -17.54
CA GLY A 71 -13.01 7.19 -17.87
C GLY A 71 -13.68 6.61 -16.63
N LYS A 72 -14.39 5.51 -16.84
CA LYS A 72 -15.01 4.76 -15.74
C LYS A 72 -14.12 3.62 -15.31
N PHE A 73 -13.97 3.45 -14.00
CA PHE A 73 -13.28 2.30 -13.44
C PHE A 73 -14.23 1.09 -13.47
N GLY A 74 -13.72 0.00 -14.01
CA GLY A 74 -14.40 -1.28 -13.94
C GLY A 74 -14.11 -2.05 -12.66
N PRO A 75 -14.71 -3.25 -12.49
CA PRO A 75 -14.38 -4.12 -11.38
C PRO A 75 -12.93 -4.57 -11.46
N VAL A 76 -12.29 -4.71 -10.30
CA VAL A 76 -10.92 -5.22 -10.24
C VAL A 76 -10.89 -6.72 -10.51
N ARG A 77 -9.83 -7.17 -11.18
CA ARG A 77 -9.56 -8.59 -11.37
C ARG A 77 -8.48 -9.02 -10.38
N ARG A 78 -8.71 -10.12 -9.74
CA ARG A 78 -7.77 -10.70 -8.77
C ARG A 78 -7.67 -12.20 -9.01
N MET A 79 -6.55 -12.77 -8.60
CA MET A 79 -6.42 -14.22 -8.52
C MET A 79 -7.44 -14.75 -7.53
N ALA A 80 -7.87 -16.01 -7.71
CA ALA A 80 -8.73 -16.66 -6.73
C ALA A 80 -8.01 -16.72 -5.38
N VAL A 81 -8.75 -16.49 -4.31
CA VAL A 81 -8.15 -16.43 -2.97
C VAL A 81 -7.43 -17.74 -2.61
N GLU A 82 -7.94 -18.86 -3.11
CA GLU A 82 -7.37 -20.19 -2.87
C GLU A 82 -5.98 -20.37 -3.48
N GLU A 83 -5.67 -19.63 -4.55
CA GLU A 83 -4.37 -19.71 -5.22
C GLU A 83 -3.25 -19.02 -4.45
N VAL A 84 -3.60 -18.09 -3.56
CA VAL A 84 -2.65 -17.27 -2.83
C VAL A 84 -2.76 -17.41 -1.31
N THR A 85 -3.54 -18.40 -0.86
CA THR A 85 -3.80 -18.62 0.57
C THR A 85 -3.36 -20.00 0.98
N TYR A 86 -2.64 -20.08 2.08
CA TYR A 86 -2.14 -21.34 2.64
C TYR A 86 -2.60 -21.49 4.07
N VAL A 87 -2.79 -22.74 4.48
CA VAL A 87 -3.20 -23.08 5.85
C VAL A 87 -1.97 -23.37 6.69
N ASP A 88 -1.79 -22.62 7.75
CA ASP A 88 -0.73 -22.76 8.76
C ASP A 88 0.69 -22.55 8.24
N ARG A 89 1.03 -23.12 7.07
CA ARG A 89 2.38 -23.11 6.51
C ARG A 89 2.36 -22.74 5.04
N TRP A 90 3.41 -22.13 4.58
CA TRP A 90 3.60 -21.86 3.16
C TRP A 90 3.55 -23.15 2.34
N GLY A 91 2.80 -23.12 1.25
CA GLY A 91 2.68 -24.24 0.33
C GLY A 91 1.57 -25.24 0.68
N THR A 92 0.92 -25.14 1.84
CA THR A 92 -0.21 -25.99 2.21
C THR A 92 -1.48 -25.41 1.65
N SER A 93 -2.01 -25.99 0.60
CA SER A 93 -3.16 -25.48 -0.14
C SER A 93 -4.40 -25.31 0.74
N LEU A 94 -5.12 -24.22 0.50
CA LEU A 94 -6.45 -24.03 1.06
C LEU A 94 -7.43 -24.90 0.27
N VAL A 95 -7.84 -26.02 0.87
CA VAL A 95 -8.82 -26.92 0.26
C VAL A 95 -10.20 -26.57 0.81
N ARG A 96 -11.09 -26.12 -0.08
CA ARG A 96 -12.50 -25.97 0.31
C ARG A 96 -13.14 -27.33 0.44
N PRO A 97 -13.86 -27.59 1.56
CA PRO A 97 -14.70 -28.80 1.65
C PRO A 97 -15.69 -28.81 0.48
N ALA A 98 -15.93 -30.01 -0.10
CA ALA A 98 -16.85 -30.18 -1.23
C ALA A 98 -18.29 -29.73 -0.89
N SER A 99 -18.66 -29.73 0.39
CA SER A 99 -19.97 -29.30 0.89
C SER A 99 -20.08 -27.79 1.13
N ALA A 100 -18.99 -27.04 1.05
CA ALA A 100 -18.99 -25.59 1.21
C ALA A 100 -19.31 -24.94 -0.13
N LYS A 101 -20.54 -24.52 -0.31
CA LYS A 101 -20.98 -23.72 -1.47
C LYS A 101 -21.16 -22.27 -1.08
#